data_ae3624d8b99ab81f11c5415e621a9df0
#
_entry.id   ae3624d8b99ab81f11c5415e621a9df0
#
_cell.length_a   1.000
_cell.length_b   1.000
_cell.length_c   1.000
_cell.angle_alpha   90.00
_cell.angle_beta   90.00
_cell.angle_gamma   90.00
#
_symmetry.space_group_name_H-M   'P 1'
#
loop_
_entity.id
_entity.type
_entity.pdbx_description
1 polymer ?
#
loop_
_entity_poly.entity_id
_entity_poly.type
_entity_poly.pdbx_seq_one_letter_code
_entity_poly.pdbx_strand_id
1 'polypeptide(L)'
;MDSVSFDNQLVGSRDQGGLLGTAPQPPATLGDVLYRDGTADDTDALAERDWIVLVNFVAAGDQRALRQLYERTHRLVYSLIARITNSREVAEDLTIEVFSDLWRRAHLHDPAHGSVLGWIMGQARAKALAWLQLDREPATEVLTPATPLWGAIAHRIVSEYGVLPTFTAPQDWADPEWKEVAPGISCKILSTDEHRERVSMLVRLDPGVEYPPHTHAGVEELHLLQGELYIDDRKLVPGDYNRAEPGTSDARVFSQTGCTCVLITSPNDRLR
;
A
#
# COMPACT_ATOMS: atom_id res chain seq x y z
N MET A 1 72.71 16.06 -53.67
CA MET A 1 73.29 14.81 -53.09
C MET A 1 72.26 14.26 -52.20
N ASP A 2 71.53 13.40 -52.78
CA ASP A 2 71.21 12.02 -52.49
C ASP A 2 70.20 11.89 -51.34
N SER A 3 69.00 11.72 -51.75
CA SER A 3 68.28 10.49 -52.04
C SER A 3 68.46 9.45 -50.90
N VAL A 4 67.43 8.98 -50.35
CA VAL A 4 66.87 7.64 -50.59
C VAL A 4 65.54 7.45 -49.87
N SER A 5 64.53 7.13 -50.63
CA SER A 5 63.26 6.51 -50.31
C SER A 5 63.51 5.10 -49.73
N PHE A 6 62.69 4.70 -48.76
CA PHE A 6 62.37 3.26 -48.64
C PHE A 6 60.94 3.12 -48.12
N ASP A 7 60.19 2.54 -49.00
CA ASP A 7 58.98 1.79 -48.80
C ASP A 7 59.20 0.66 -47.76
N ASN A 8 58.24 0.37 -46.92
CA ASN A 8 57.76 -0.99 -46.75
C ASN A 8 56.53 -1.14 -45.85
N GLN A 9 55.45 -1.48 -46.47
CA GLN A 9 54.62 -2.67 -46.24
C GLN A 9 54.24 -3.04 -44.80
N LEU A 10 52.94 -2.99 -44.63
CA LEU A 10 52.05 -4.06 -44.13
C LEU A 10 52.64 -4.97 -43.06
N VAL A 11 52.02 -5.00 -41.89
CA VAL A 11 51.43 -6.20 -41.28
C VAL A 11 50.68 -5.87 -40.02
N GLY A 12 49.47 -6.42 -39.88
CA GLY A 12 48.92 -6.84 -38.62
C GLY A 12 47.91 -5.94 -37.93
N SER A 13 46.73 -5.94 -38.45
CA SER A 13 45.52 -5.81 -37.63
C SER A 13 45.61 -6.71 -36.40
N ARG A 14 45.70 -6.14 -35.22
CA ARG A 14 45.25 -6.77 -34.02
C ARG A 14 44.11 -5.96 -33.46
N ASP A 15 42.97 -6.44 -33.82
CA ASP A 15 41.69 -6.18 -33.15
C ASP A 15 41.87 -6.49 -31.64
N GLN A 16 42.08 -5.46 -30.85
CA GLN A 16 41.92 -5.50 -29.42
C GLN A 16 40.57 -4.86 -29.14
N GLY A 17 39.53 -5.66 -29.39
CA GLY A 17 38.24 -5.44 -28.79
C GLY A 17 38.38 -5.43 -27.26
N GLY A 18 38.68 -4.27 -26.71
CA GLY A 18 38.54 -4.02 -25.30
C GLY A 18 37.06 -4.24 -24.92
N LEU A 19 36.81 -5.35 -24.23
CA LEU A 19 35.60 -5.53 -23.46
C LEU A 19 35.52 -4.37 -22.46
N LEU A 20 34.83 -3.30 -22.87
CA LEU A 20 34.27 -2.35 -21.90
C LEU A 20 33.29 -3.16 -21.05
N GLY A 21 33.78 -3.61 -19.92
CA GLY A 21 32.95 -4.18 -18.88
C GLY A 21 31.86 -3.16 -18.58
N THR A 22 30.63 -3.49 -18.91
CA THR A 22 29.48 -2.75 -18.47
C THR A 22 29.57 -2.65 -16.96
N ALA A 23 29.62 -1.43 -16.44
CA ALA A 23 29.55 -1.21 -15.00
C ALA A 23 28.30 -1.96 -14.48
N PRO A 24 28.38 -2.64 -13.32
CA PRO A 24 27.25 -3.35 -12.76
C PRO A 24 26.10 -2.35 -12.64
N GLN A 25 24.97 -2.69 -13.26
CA GLN A 25 23.78 -1.88 -13.12
C GLN A 25 23.39 -1.86 -11.63
N PRO A 26 22.99 -0.72 -11.09
CA PRO A 26 22.49 -0.65 -9.73
C PRO A 26 21.29 -1.60 -9.60
N PRO A 27 21.09 -2.21 -8.42
CA PRO A 27 19.95 -3.09 -8.20
C PRO A 27 18.64 -2.31 -8.46
N ALA A 28 17.67 -2.99 -9.09
CA ALA A 28 16.37 -2.40 -9.35
C ALA A 28 15.68 -1.98 -8.03
N THR A 29 14.96 -0.88 -8.08
CA THR A 29 14.14 -0.43 -6.95
C THR A 29 12.69 -0.89 -7.13
N LEU A 30 11.91 -0.88 -6.06
CA LEU A 30 10.48 -1.14 -6.13
C LEU A 30 9.79 -0.14 -7.08
N GLY A 31 10.22 1.13 -7.10
CA GLY A 31 9.74 2.13 -8.04
C GLY A 31 10.00 1.73 -9.50
N ASP A 32 11.17 1.15 -9.81
CA ASP A 32 11.49 0.66 -11.16
C ASP A 32 10.53 -0.46 -11.62
N VAL A 33 10.05 -1.27 -10.67
CA VAL A 33 9.09 -2.35 -10.96
C VAL A 33 7.67 -1.81 -11.12
N LEU A 34 7.24 -0.93 -10.23
CA LEU A 34 5.88 -0.37 -10.23
C LEU A 34 5.62 0.55 -11.43
N TYR A 35 6.63 1.32 -11.87
CA TYR A 35 6.50 2.36 -12.90
C TYR A 35 7.25 2.02 -14.21
N ARG A 36 7.62 0.75 -14.44
CA ARG A 36 8.44 0.29 -15.58
C ARG A 36 7.90 0.67 -16.96
N ASP A 37 6.59 0.81 -17.13
CA ASP A 37 5.98 1.05 -18.43
C ASP A 37 5.84 2.53 -18.79
N GLY A 38 6.48 3.46 -18.06
CA GLY A 38 6.61 4.89 -18.46
C GLY A 38 5.31 5.65 -18.74
N THR A 39 4.18 4.97 -18.65
CA THR A 39 2.84 5.52 -18.61
C THR A 39 2.30 5.30 -17.22
N ALA A 40 2.89 5.99 -16.24
CA ALA A 40 2.12 6.34 -15.07
C ALA A 40 0.97 7.18 -15.65
N ASP A 41 -0.14 6.50 -15.90
CA ASP A 41 -1.41 7.19 -16.02
C ASP A 41 -1.66 7.74 -14.62
N ASP A 42 -1.15 8.96 -14.39
CA ASP A 42 -1.14 9.70 -13.13
C ASP A 42 -2.55 9.99 -12.59
N THR A 43 -3.55 9.38 -13.18
CA THR A 43 -4.95 9.67 -12.91
C THR A 43 -5.54 8.88 -11.74
N ASP A 44 -4.94 7.77 -11.28
CA ASP A 44 -5.66 6.90 -10.34
C ASP A 44 -5.07 6.79 -8.93
N ALA A 45 -3.80 7.15 -8.68
CA ALA A 45 -3.25 7.18 -7.34
C ALA A 45 -3.30 8.61 -6.77
N LEU A 46 -4.09 8.84 -5.72
CA LEU A 46 -4.08 10.12 -5.00
C LEU A 46 -2.73 10.33 -4.35
N ALA A 47 -2.14 11.51 -4.56
CA ALA A 47 -1.00 11.93 -3.78
C ALA A 47 -1.36 11.95 -2.28
N GLU A 48 -0.46 11.49 -1.40
CA GLU A 48 -0.68 11.48 0.06
C GLU A 48 -1.05 12.88 0.59
N ARG A 49 -0.54 13.94 -0.03
CA ARG A 49 -0.95 15.32 0.30
C ARG A 49 -2.46 15.55 0.16
N ASP A 50 -3.11 14.91 -0.83
CA ASP A 50 -4.54 15.05 -1.06
C ASP A 50 -5.32 14.32 0.05
N TRP A 51 -4.80 13.21 0.55
CA TRP A 51 -5.35 12.51 1.70
C TRP A 51 -5.22 13.36 2.98
N ILE A 52 -4.06 14.01 3.17
CA ILE A 52 -3.83 14.95 4.29
C ILE A 52 -4.78 16.13 4.20
N VAL A 53 -4.99 16.67 3.00
CA VAL A 53 -5.97 17.74 2.76
C VAL A 53 -7.38 17.29 3.14
N LEU A 54 -7.78 16.07 2.75
CA LEU A 54 -9.08 15.52 3.14
C LEU A 54 -9.21 15.38 4.66
N VAL A 55 -8.18 14.86 5.35
CA VAL A 55 -8.19 14.75 6.82
C VAL A 55 -8.29 16.13 7.48
N ASN A 56 -7.60 17.14 6.96
CA ASN A 56 -7.70 18.50 7.47
C ASN A 56 -9.12 19.10 7.27
N PHE A 57 -9.77 18.81 6.14
CA PHE A 57 -11.16 19.20 5.94
C PHE A 57 -12.11 18.45 6.88
N VAL A 58 -11.87 17.16 7.15
CA VAL A 58 -12.63 16.41 8.16
C VAL A 58 -12.43 17.04 9.55
N ALA A 59 -11.20 17.41 9.90
CA ALA A 59 -10.91 18.11 11.16
C ALA A 59 -11.61 19.48 11.27
N ALA A 60 -11.85 20.13 10.12
CA ALA A 60 -12.63 21.37 10.04
C ALA A 60 -14.15 21.15 9.99
N GLY A 61 -14.63 19.89 10.06
CA GLY A 61 -16.06 19.56 10.05
C GLY A 61 -16.67 19.37 8.67
N ASP A 62 -15.88 19.17 7.62
CA ASP A 62 -16.38 18.91 6.27
C ASP A 62 -16.77 17.43 6.11
N GLN A 63 -18.07 17.18 6.05
CA GLN A 63 -18.63 15.84 5.86
C GLN A 63 -18.40 15.26 4.47
N ARG A 64 -18.19 16.10 3.44
CA ARG A 64 -17.88 15.63 2.09
C ARG A 64 -16.48 15.01 2.06
N ALA A 65 -15.54 15.62 2.78
CA ALA A 65 -14.20 15.06 2.93
C ALA A 65 -14.22 13.70 3.65
N LEU A 66 -15.01 13.57 4.73
CA LEU A 66 -15.21 12.27 5.38
C LEU A 66 -15.82 11.24 4.43
N ARG A 67 -16.82 11.64 3.63
CA ARG A 67 -17.42 10.76 2.62
C ARG A 67 -16.39 10.27 1.62
N GLN A 68 -15.52 11.14 1.13
CA GLN A 68 -14.48 10.78 0.19
C GLN A 68 -13.46 9.78 0.80
N LEU A 69 -13.05 9.99 2.06
CA LEU A 69 -12.21 9.03 2.78
C LEU A 69 -12.91 7.68 2.93
N TYR A 70 -14.21 7.68 3.28
CA TYR A 70 -15.01 6.48 3.37
C TYR A 70 -15.06 5.72 2.04
N GLU A 71 -15.43 6.37 0.96
CA GLU A 71 -15.58 5.75 -0.36
C GLU A 71 -14.29 5.07 -0.85
N ARG A 72 -13.14 5.63 -0.47
CA ARG A 72 -11.82 5.11 -0.87
C ARG A 72 -11.29 4.00 0.05
N THR A 73 -11.69 3.97 1.32
CA THR A 73 -11.05 3.10 2.31
C THR A 73 -11.98 2.09 2.97
N HIS A 74 -13.30 2.26 2.89
CA HIS A 74 -14.26 1.43 3.63
C HIS A 74 -14.12 -0.07 3.35
N ARG A 75 -13.82 -0.45 2.10
CA ARG A 75 -13.62 -1.87 1.74
C ARG A 75 -12.40 -2.47 2.42
N LEU A 76 -11.30 -1.69 2.52
CA LEU A 76 -10.07 -2.11 3.17
C LEU A 76 -10.29 -2.24 4.68
N VAL A 77 -10.87 -1.20 5.29
CA VAL A 77 -11.23 -1.16 6.71
C VAL A 77 -12.13 -2.34 7.08
N TYR A 78 -13.23 -2.51 6.35
CA TYR A 78 -14.18 -3.59 6.58
C TYR A 78 -13.53 -4.97 6.40
N SER A 79 -12.77 -5.17 5.31
CA SER A 79 -12.10 -6.44 5.05
C SER A 79 -11.12 -6.81 6.15
N LEU A 80 -10.33 -5.86 6.64
CA LEU A 80 -9.42 -6.08 7.75
C LEU A 80 -10.16 -6.47 9.01
N ILE A 81 -11.19 -5.69 9.40
CA ILE A 81 -11.99 -5.96 10.61
C ILE A 81 -12.68 -7.32 10.49
N ALA A 82 -13.33 -7.61 9.36
CA ALA A 82 -14.04 -8.85 9.12
C ALA A 82 -13.12 -10.08 9.22
N ARG A 83 -11.88 -9.96 8.76
CA ARG A 83 -10.87 -11.02 8.87
C ARG A 83 -10.42 -11.26 10.31
N ILE A 84 -10.27 -10.18 11.07
CA ILE A 84 -9.86 -10.29 12.48
C ILE A 84 -11.00 -10.83 13.33
N THR A 85 -12.21 -10.26 13.21
CA THR A 85 -13.35 -10.57 14.08
C THR A 85 -14.13 -11.78 13.63
N ASN A 86 -14.04 -12.11 12.35
CA ASN A 86 -14.77 -13.18 11.69
C ASN A 86 -16.29 -13.10 11.84
N SER A 87 -16.81 -11.93 12.02
CA SER A 87 -18.24 -11.63 12.12
C SER A 87 -18.57 -10.46 11.20
N ARG A 88 -19.58 -10.64 10.34
CA ARG A 88 -20.05 -9.59 9.44
C ARG A 88 -20.68 -8.44 10.22
N GLU A 89 -21.52 -8.76 11.19
CA GLU A 89 -22.21 -7.79 12.01
C GLU A 89 -21.22 -6.91 12.79
N VAL A 90 -20.27 -7.56 13.47
CA VAL A 90 -19.20 -6.85 14.20
C VAL A 90 -18.33 -6.01 13.26
N ALA A 91 -18.04 -6.50 12.07
CA ALA A 91 -17.26 -5.73 11.11
C ALA A 91 -18.01 -4.48 10.62
N GLU A 92 -19.31 -4.55 10.44
CA GLU A 92 -20.15 -3.38 10.13
C GLU A 92 -20.12 -2.37 11.27
N ASP A 93 -20.36 -2.79 12.50
CA ASP A 93 -20.36 -1.92 13.67
C ASP A 93 -19.01 -1.26 13.91
N LEU A 94 -17.93 -2.03 13.89
CA LEU A 94 -16.58 -1.50 14.08
C LEU A 94 -16.14 -0.59 12.92
N THR A 95 -16.60 -0.84 11.69
CA THR A 95 -16.36 0.06 10.56
C THR A 95 -17.05 1.41 10.81
N ILE A 96 -18.28 1.42 11.28
CA ILE A 96 -18.98 2.66 11.69
C ILE A 96 -18.18 3.39 12.78
N GLU A 97 -17.69 2.66 13.76
CA GLU A 97 -16.88 3.26 14.82
C GLU A 97 -15.55 3.85 14.31
N VAL A 98 -14.86 3.18 13.38
CA VAL A 98 -13.63 3.70 12.78
C VAL A 98 -13.89 5.06 12.12
N PHE A 99 -14.91 5.18 11.27
CA PHE A 99 -15.20 6.44 10.59
C PHE A 99 -15.78 7.51 11.52
N SER A 100 -16.50 7.11 12.58
CA SER A 100 -16.91 8.04 13.65
C SER A 100 -15.72 8.58 14.43
N ASP A 101 -14.72 7.74 14.71
CA ASP A 101 -13.47 8.16 15.35
C ASP A 101 -12.61 9.03 14.44
N LEU A 102 -12.56 8.71 13.13
CA LEU A 102 -11.95 9.61 12.14
C LEU A 102 -12.55 11.02 12.21
N TRP A 103 -13.88 11.12 12.24
CA TRP A 103 -14.55 12.40 12.38
C TRP A 103 -14.13 13.17 13.64
N ARG A 104 -14.09 12.49 14.77
CA ARG A 104 -13.76 13.10 16.06
C ARG A 104 -12.28 13.45 16.20
N ARG A 105 -11.39 12.64 15.62
CA ARG A 105 -9.95 12.66 15.88
C ARG A 105 -9.10 13.06 14.68
N ALA A 106 -9.71 13.53 13.59
CA ALA A 106 -8.96 13.96 12.41
C ALA A 106 -7.89 15.00 12.74
N HIS A 107 -8.17 15.90 13.68
CA HIS A 107 -7.25 16.93 14.16
C HIS A 107 -6.01 16.38 14.90
N LEU A 108 -6.02 15.11 15.29
CA LEU A 108 -4.88 14.42 15.95
C LEU A 108 -3.97 13.72 14.96
N HIS A 109 -4.35 13.64 13.68
CA HIS A 109 -3.49 13.05 12.68
C HIS A 109 -2.26 13.92 12.46
N ASP A 110 -1.07 13.35 12.72
CA ASP A 110 0.20 13.99 12.45
C ASP A 110 0.89 13.29 11.27
N PRO A 111 1.02 13.98 10.12
CA PRO A 111 1.68 13.40 8.95
C PRO A 111 3.14 12.96 9.19
N ALA A 112 3.79 13.47 10.24
CA ALA A 112 5.14 13.05 10.60
C ALA A 112 5.18 11.62 11.16
N HIS A 113 4.06 11.10 11.69
CA HIS A 113 3.96 9.79 12.33
C HIS A 113 3.39 8.69 11.43
N GLY A 114 3.14 8.95 10.16
CA GLY A 114 2.67 7.95 9.22
C GLY A 114 1.75 8.50 8.13
N SER A 115 1.35 7.62 7.22
CA SER A 115 0.39 7.96 6.17
C SER A 115 -1.04 8.00 6.72
N VAL A 116 -1.92 8.72 6.03
CA VAL A 116 -3.36 8.74 6.35
C VAL A 116 -3.95 7.33 6.29
N LEU A 117 -3.62 6.57 5.23
CA LEU A 117 -4.11 5.20 5.11
C LEU A 117 -3.60 4.32 6.25
N GLY A 118 -2.31 4.39 6.59
CA GLY A 118 -1.72 3.66 7.72
C GLY A 118 -2.41 3.99 9.03
N TRP A 119 -2.72 5.27 9.28
CA TRP A 119 -3.45 5.72 10.45
C TRP A 119 -4.87 5.15 10.52
N ILE A 120 -5.62 5.17 9.40
CA ILE A 120 -6.98 4.60 9.31
C ILE A 120 -6.94 3.08 9.56
N MET A 121 -6.03 2.36 8.90
CA MET A 121 -5.88 0.91 9.04
C MET A 121 -5.43 0.51 10.44
N GLY A 122 -4.55 1.30 11.05
CA GLY A 122 -4.13 1.13 12.46
C GLY A 122 -5.30 1.23 13.43
N GLN A 123 -6.21 2.18 13.23
CA GLN A 123 -7.44 2.31 14.03
C GLN A 123 -8.37 1.12 13.84
N ALA A 124 -8.58 0.68 12.59
CA ALA A 124 -9.40 -0.48 12.28
C ALA A 124 -8.86 -1.74 12.98
N ARG A 125 -7.56 -1.97 12.88
CA ARG A 125 -6.89 -3.08 13.54
C ARG A 125 -7.01 -3.03 15.06
N ALA A 126 -6.75 -1.86 15.66
CA ALA A 126 -6.82 -1.71 17.11
C ALA A 126 -8.22 -2.03 17.65
N LYS A 127 -9.28 -1.54 16.97
CA LYS A 127 -10.67 -1.83 17.37
C LYS A 127 -11.01 -3.31 17.23
N ALA A 128 -10.63 -3.94 16.14
CA ALA A 128 -10.90 -5.35 15.91
C ALA A 128 -10.19 -6.24 16.93
N LEU A 129 -8.93 -5.94 17.28
CA LEU A 129 -8.19 -6.68 18.31
C LEU A 129 -8.75 -6.44 19.71
N ALA A 130 -9.18 -5.22 20.05
CA ALA A 130 -9.83 -4.95 21.32
C ALA A 130 -11.13 -5.76 21.46
N TRP A 131 -11.92 -5.88 20.39
CA TRP A 131 -13.11 -6.71 20.37
C TRP A 131 -12.79 -8.20 20.59
N LEU A 132 -11.73 -8.73 19.91
CA LEU A 132 -11.30 -10.13 20.09
C LEU A 132 -10.85 -10.47 21.52
N GLN A 133 -10.39 -9.49 22.29
CA GLN A 133 -10.04 -9.70 23.70
C GLN A 133 -11.27 -9.91 24.57
N LEU A 134 -12.43 -9.51 24.07
CA LEU A 134 -13.71 -9.61 24.77
C LEU A 134 -14.52 -10.85 24.36
N ASP A 135 -14.26 -11.41 23.16
CA ASP A 135 -15.04 -12.53 22.62
C ASP A 135 -14.16 -13.43 21.73
N ARG A 136 -14.13 -14.74 22.01
CA ARG A 136 -13.27 -15.68 21.28
C ARG A 136 -14.09 -16.79 20.61
N GLU A 137 -14.15 -16.77 19.27
CA GLU A 137 -14.21 -17.99 18.42
C GLU A 137 -13.91 -17.68 16.93
N PRO A 138 -13.24 -18.57 16.16
CA PRO A 138 -12.76 -18.24 14.80
C PRO A 138 -13.65 -18.85 13.70
N ALA A 139 -13.85 -18.14 12.62
CA ALA A 139 -14.38 -18.68 11.36
C ALA A 139 -13.89 -17.96 10.08
N THR A 140 -14.14 -18.53 8.92
CA THR A 140 -13.47 -18.19 7.67
C THR A 140 -14.48 -17.94 6.55
N GLU A 141 -14.76 -16.68 6.17
CA GLU A 141 -15.43 -16.37 4.90
C GLU A 141 -15.16 -14.95 4.40
N VAL A 142 -15.22 -14.74 3.08
CA VAL A 142 -15.00 -13.40 2.45
C VAL A 142 -16.28 -12.58 2.61
N LEU A 143 -16.17 -11.42 3.26
CA LEU A 143 -17.31 -10.61 3.62
C LEU A 143 -17.31 -9.26 2.88
N THR A 144 -18.47 -8.87 2.35
CA THR A 144 -18.73 -7.53 1.80
C THR A 144 -19.73 -6.79 2.67
N PRO A 145 -19.55 -5.45 2.91
CA PRO A 145 -20.47 -4.68 3.74
C PRO A 145 -21.88 -4.64 3.14
N ALA A 146 -22.90 -4.60 4.03
CA ALA A 146 -24.27 -4.34 3.59
C ALA A 146 -24.43 -2.91 3.04
N THR A 147 -25.33 -2.74 2.09
CA THR A 147 -25.45 -1.53 1.28
C THR A 147 -25.75 -0.19 2.00
N PRO A 148 -26.26 -0.12 3.23
CA PRO A 148 -26.52 1.19 3.85
C PRO A 148 -25.50 1.66 4.89
N LEU A 149 -24.26 1.11 4.91
CA LEU A 149 -23.28 1.44 5.95
C LEU A 149 -22.99 2.96 6.05
N TRP A 150 -22.92 3.66 4.91
CA TRP A 150 -22.80 5.12 4.92
C TRP A 150 -23.97 5.81 5.64
N GLY A 151 -25.20 5.33 5.46
CA GLY A 151 -26.37 5.85 6.15
C GLY A 151 -26.27 5.75 7.66
N ALA A 152 -25.77 4.62 8.16
CA ALA A 152 -25.53 4.40 9.59
C ALA A 152 -24.44 5.34 10.14
N ILE A 153 -23.35 5.55 9.42
CA ILE A 153 -22.30 6.51 9.79
C ILE A 153 -22.88 7.92 9.86
N ALA A 154 -23.57 8.35 8.81
CA ALA A 154 -24.18 9.67 8.73
C ALA A 154 -25.21 9.88 9.87
N HIS A 155 -26.06 8.89 10.12
CA HIS A 155 -27.04 8.94 11.23
C HIS A 155 -26.35 9.07 12.59
N ARG A 156 -25.28 8.33 12.82
CA ARG A 156 -24.53 8.42 14.08
C ARG A 156 -23.89 9.79 14.26
N ILE A 157 -23.28 10.36 13.19
CA ILE A 157 -22.73 11.71 13.21
C ILE A 157 -23.83 12.73 13.55
N VAL A 158 -25.01 12.63 12.91
CA VAL A 158 -26.15 13.50 13.21
C VAL A 158 -26.62 13.39 14.66
N SER A 159 -26.76 12.16 15.16
CA SER A 159 -27.25 11.93 16.53
C SER A 159 -26.27 12.42 17.59
N GLU A 160 -24.96 12.31 17.34
CA GLU A 160 -23.92 12.73 18.30
C GLU A 160 -23.57 14.21 18.22
N TYR A 161 -23.69 14.84 17.02
CA TYR A 161 -23.20 16.20 16.76
C TYR A 161 -24.24 17.18 16.25
N GLY A 162 -25.47 16.73 16.00
CA GLY A 162 -26.57 17.60 15.56
C GLY A 162 -26.43 18.17 14.14
N VAL A 163 -25.50 17.67 13.34
CA VAL A 163 -25.20 18.16 12.00
C VAL A 163 -25.79 17.22 10.96
N LEU A 164 -26.68 17.71 10.10
CA LEU A 164 -27.22 16.94 8.98
C LEU A 164 -26.19 16.79 7.86
N PRO A 165 -25.86 15.53 7.45
CA PRO A 165 -24.98 15.32 6.31
C PRO A 165 -25.61 15.92 5.04
N THR A 166 -24.91 16.85 4.40
CA THR A 166 -25.26 17.31 3.05
C THR A 166 -24.79 16.30 2.04
N PHE A 167 -25.71 15.48 1.52
CA PHE A 167 -25.39 14.52 0.47
C PHE A 167 -25.27 15.23 -0.88
N THR A 168 -24.06 15.37 -1.37
CA THR A 168 -23.85 15.52 -2.81
C THR A 168 -23.78 14.13 -3.42
N ALA A 169 -24.19 13.99 -4.69
CA ALA A 169 -24.04 12.74 -5.43
C ALA A 169 -22.62 12.19 -5.29
N PRO A 170 -22.44 10.85 -5.20
CA PRO A 170 -21.12 10.26 -5.20
C PRO A 170 -20.30 10.80 -6.36
N GLN A 171 -19.10 11.26 -6.09
CA GLN A 171 -18.17 11.55 -7.17
C GLN A 171 -17.71 10.19 -7.70
N ASP A 172 -17.81 9.99 -9.03
CA ASP A 172 -17.31 8.79 -9.67
C ASP A 172 -15.80 8.69 -9.37
N TRP A 173 -15.45 7.79 -8.47
CA TRP A 173 -14.07 7.45 -8.19
C TRP A 173 -13.74 6.16 -8.94
N ALA A 174 -12.82 6.27 -9.89
CA ALA A 174 -12.30 5.11 -10.57
C ALA A 174 -11.49 4.27 -9.57
N ASP A 175 -11.88 3.01 -9.41
CA ASP A 175 -11.14 2.08 -8.57
C ASP A 175 -9.83 1.72 -9.29
N PRO A 176 -8.63 1.95 -8.72
CA PRO A 176 -7.37 1.65 -9.39
C PRO A 176 -7.30 0.20 -9.86
N GLU A 177 -6.72 -0.04 -11.03
CA GLU A 177 -6.62 -1.38 -11.59
C GLU A 177 -5.48 -2.20 -10.98
N TRP A 178 -5.63 -3.52 -10.96
CA TRP A 178 -4.54 -4.44 -10.64
C TRP A 178 -3.56 -4.51 -11.80
N LYS A 179 -2.27 -4.33 -11.49
CA LYS A 179 -1.17 -4.48 -12.45
C LYS A 179 -0.27 -5.63 -12.00
N GLU A 180 -0.02 -6.59 -12.87
CA GLU A 180 1.00 -7.60 -12.63
C GLU A 180 2.38 -6.96 -12.80
N VAL A 181 3.18 -6.98 -11.74
CA VAL A 181 4.51 -6.34 -11.68
C VAL A 181 5.64 -7.36 -11.80
N ALA A 182 5.36 -8.62 -11.47
CA ALA A 182 6.21 -9.78 -11.68
C ALA A 182 5.34 -11.03 -11.77
N PRO A 183 5.83 -12.18 -12.28
CA PRO A 183 5.03 -13.40 -12.38
C PRO A 183 4.39 -13.80 -11.05
N GLY A 184 3.06 -13.79 -10.99
CA GLY A 184 2.26 -14.09 -9.80
C GLY A 184 2.29 -13.03 -8.70
N ILE A 185 2.81 -11.82 -8.99
CA ILE A 185 2.77 -10.68 -8.08
C ILE A 185 2.02 -9.54 -8.75
N SER A 186 0.90 -9.15 -8.17
CA SER A 186 0.08 -8.05 -8.67
C SER A 186 -0.02 -6.94 -7.62
N CYS A 187 0.04 -5.70 -8.06
CA CYS A 187 -0.10 -4.51 -7.24
C CYS A 187 -1.25 -3.63 -7.73
N LYS A 188 -1.86 -2.92 -6.80
CA LYS A 188 -2.87 -1.91 -7.02
C LYS A 188 -2.49 -0.68 -6.22
N ILE A 189 -1.98 0.35 -6.90
CA ILE A 189 -1.51 1.58 -6.26
C ILE A 189 -2.73 2.37 -5.76
N LEU A 190 -2.74 2.73 -4.48
CA LEU A 190 -3.80 3.49 -3.83
C LEU A 190 -3.42 4.97 -3.71
N SER A 191 -2.16 5.27 -3.36
CA SER A 191 -1.64 6.63 -3.32
C SER A 191 -0.13 6.67 -3.43
N THR A 192 0.41 7.80 -3.90
CA THR A 192 1.85 8.08 -3.98
C THR A 192 2.13 9.43 -3.32
N ASP A 193 3.16 9.49 -2.46
CA ASP A 193 3.71 10.72 -1.91
C ASP A 193 5.17 10.87 -2.36
N GLU A 194 5.38 11.63 -3.42
CA GLU A 194 6.71 11.88 -3.98
C GLU A 194 7.62 12.65 -3.00
N HIS A 195 7.04 13.54 -2.17
CA HIS A 195 7.81 14.34 -1.22
C HIS A 195 8.35 13.52 -0.05
N ARG A 196 7.61 12.47 0.34
CA ARG A 196 8.02 11.57 1.42
C ARG A 196 8.57 10.25 0.90
N GLU A 197 8.66 10.12 -0.42
CA GLU A 197 9.12 8.89 -1.08
C GLU A 197 8.35 7.66 -0.55
N ARG A 198 7.01 7.77 -0.51
CA ARG A 198 6.11 6.71 -0.02
C ARG A 198 5.07 6.33 -1.07
N VAL A 199 4.78 5.04 -1.12
CA VAL A 199 3.68 4.47 -1.90
C VAL A 199 2.80 3.61 -0.99
N SER A 200 1.49 3.75 -1.13
CA SER A 200 0.49 2.91 -0.49
C SER A 200 -0.18 2.07 -1.56
N MET A 201 -0.23 0.76 -1.37
CA MET A 201 -0.77 -0.15 -2.38
C MET A 201 -1.38 -1.41 -1.75
N LEU A 202 -2.23 -2.08 -2.52
CA LEU A 202 -2.53 -3.49 -2.30
C LEU A 202 -1.51 -4.32 -3.07
N VAL A 203 -1.02 -5.38 -2.42
CA VAL A 203 -0.16 -6.38 -3.05
C VAL A 203 -0.83 -7.73 -2.94
N ARG A 204 -0.83 -8.48 -4.04
CA ARG A 204 -1.30 -9.86 -4.11
C ARG A 204 -0.16 -10.76 -4.57
N LEU A 205 0.07 -11.84 -3.84
CA LEU A 205 0.92 -12.95 -4.23
C LEU A 205 0.04 -14.16 -4.54
N ASP A 206 0.29 -14.79 -5.67
CA ASP A 206 -0.32 -16.08 -6.01
C ASP A 206 0.23 -17.22 -5.14
N PRO A 207 -0.46 -18.36 -5.05
CA PRO A 207 0.04 -19.52 -4.30
C PRO A 207 1.43 -19.97 -4.76
N GLY A 208 2.34 -20.15 -3.80
CA GLY A 208 3.71 -20.61 -4.04
C GLY A 208 4.67 -19.52 -4.55
N VAL A 209 4.23 -18.29 -4.66
CA VAL A 209 5.06 -17.16 -5.12
C VAL A 209 5.93 -16.63 -3.99
N GLU A 210 7.16 -16.30 -4.36
CA GLU A 210 8.15 -15.65 -3.50
C GLU A 210 8.43 -14.24 -4.02
N TYR A 211 8.37 -13.26 -3.12
CA TYR A 211 8.75 -11.88 -3.43
C TYR A 211 10.27 -11.75 -3.35
N PRO A 212 10.91 -11.01 -4.26
CA PRO A 212 12.37 -10.87 -4.26
C PRO A 212 12.91 -10.37 -2.93
N PRO A 213 14.07 -10.87 -2.48
CA PRO A 213 14.78 -10.31 -1.34
C PRO A 213 15.01 -8.81 -1.55
N HIS A 214 14.80 -8.01 -0.52
CA HIS A 214 14.90 -6.56 -0.66
C HIS A 214 15.41 -5.87 0.60
N THR A 215 15.80 -4.62 0.43
CA THR A 215 16.26 -3.75 1.52
C THR A 215 15.38 -2.51 1.55
N HIS A 216 14.87 -2.19 2.73
CA HIS A 216 13.97 -1.08 2.96
C HIS A 216 14.73 0.25 2.93
N ALA A 217 14.37 1.14 2.01
CA ALA A 217 14.89 2.51 1.95
C ALA A 217 14.16 3.44 2.94
N GLY A 218 12.92 3.13 3.26
CA GLY A 218 12.06 3.83 4.20
C GLY A 218 11.45 2.89 5.23
N VAL A 219 10.54 3.43 6.04
CA VAL A 219 9.68 2.60 6.90
C VAL A 219 8.70 1.83 6.02
N GLU A 220 8.62 0.53 6.20
CA GLU A 220 7.58 -0.31 5.62
C GLU A 220 6.54 -0.69 6.66
N GLU A 221 5.27 -0.61 6.30
CA GLU A 221 4.13 -1.03 7.10
C GLU A 221 3.26 -1.98 6.27
N LEU A 222 3.00 -3.16 6.79
CA LEU A 222 2.21 -4.19 6.13
C LEU A 222 1.05 -4.64 7.02
N HIS A 223 -0.16 -4.67 6.46
CA HIS A 223 -1.33 -5.30 7.07
C HIS A 223 -1.80 -6.45 6.20
N LEU A 224 -1.76 -7.68 6.71
CA LEU A 224 -2.25 -8.84 5.98
C LEU A 224 -3.76 -8.89 6.02
N LEU A 225 -4.39 -8.83 4.84
CA LEU A 225 -5.85 -8.87 4.69
C LEU A 225 -6.37 -10.29 4.46
N GLN A 226 -5.60 -11.10 3.71
CA GLN A 226 -6.07 -12.39 3.21
C GLN A 226 -4.93 -13.37 3.02
N GLY A 227 -5.20 -14.68 3.22
CA GLY A 227 -4.20 -15.73 3.04
C GLY A 227 -3.17 -15.79 4.16
N GLU A 228 -1.96 -16.17 3.85
CA GLU A 228 -0.83 -16.20 4.77
C GLU A 228 0.41 -15.62 4.10
N LEU A 229 1.29 -15.03 4.89
CA LEU A 229 2.56 -14.50 4.39
C LEU A 229 3.68 -14.89 5.36
N TYR A 230 4.78 -15.37 4.82
CA TYR A 230 6.00 -15.63 5.56
C TYR A 230 7.00 -14.52 5.26
N ILE A 231 7.54 -13.89 6.28
CA ILE A 231 8.66 -12.95 6.21
C ILE A 231 9.78 -13.57 7.03
N ASP A 232 10.82 -14.05 6.36
CA ASP A 232 11.87 -14.88 6.93
C ASP A 232 11.26 -16.07 7.73
N ASP A 233 11.48 -16.13 9.04
CA ASP A 233 10.96 -17.19 9.92
C ASP A 233 9.59 -16.87 10.53
N ARG A 234 9.03 -15.68 10.23
CA ARG A 234 7.77 -15.23 10.81
C ARG A 234 6.60 -15.50 9.88
N LYS A 235 5.61 -16.22 10.35
CA LYS A 235 4.31 -16.39 9.69
C LYS A 235 3.35 -15.29 10.12
N LEU A 236 2.73 -14.63 9.14
CA LEU A 236 1.62 -13.69 9.31
C LEU A 236 0.31 -14.33 8.87
N VAL A 237 -0.77 -14.00 9.57
CA VAL A 237 -2.15 -14.38 9.25
C VAL A 237 -3.02 -13.14 9.13
N PRO A 238 -4.24 -13.22 8.56
CA PRO A 238 -5.12 -12.07 8.40
C PRO A 238 -5.32 -11.29 9.71
N GLY A 239 -5.11 -9.96 9.62
CA GLY A 239 -5.12 -9.06 10.77
C GLY A 239 -3.74 -8.79 11.38
N ASP A 240 -2.73 -9.57 11.03
CA ASP A 240 -1.37 -9.29 11.48
C ASP A 240 -0.80 -8.04 10.81
N TYR A 241 0.06 -7.39 11.58
CA TYR A 241 0.83 -6.23 11.18
C TYR A 241 2.32 -6.53 11.24
N ASN A 242 3.04 -6.11 10.22
CA ASN A 242 4.49 -6.08 10.20
C ASN A 242 4.98 -4.65 9.97
N ARG A 243 6.10 -4.32 10.60
CA ARG A 243 6.80 -3.05 10.38
C ARG A 243 8.29 -3.32 10.26
N ALA A 244 8.87 -2.77 9.21
CA ALA A 244 10.31 -2.79 8.98
C ALA A 244 10.88 -1.37 9.04
N GLU A 245 12.05 -1.22 9.64
CA GLU A 245 12.75 0.06 9.76
C GLU A 245 13.68 0.30 8.56
N PRO A 246 13.98 1.56 8.22
CA PRO A 246 14.90 1.88 7.14
C PRO A 246 16.25 1.19 7.31
N GLY A 247 16.80 0.63 6.22
CA GLY A 247 18.08 -0.07 6.22
C GLY A 247 18.02 -1.55 6.63
N THR A 248 16.88 -2.03 7.09
CA THR A 248 16.67 -3.47 7.30
C THR A 248 16.40 -4.19 5.98
N SER A 249 16.48 -5.51 5.99
CA SER A 249 16.29 -6.34 4.79
C SER A 249 15.49 -7.57 5.13
N ASP A 250 14.58 -7.94 4.22
CA ASP A 250 13.91 -9.23 4.23
C ASP A 250 14.62 -10.16 3.25
N ALA A 251 15.11 -11.28 3.77
CA ALA A 251 15.85 -12.25 2.98
C ALA A 251 14.91 -13.15 2.18
N ARG A 252 13.71 -13.41 2.72
CA ARG A 252 12.71 -14.25 2.10
C ARG A 252 11.30 -13.83 2.47
N VAL A 253 10.49 -13.49 1.46
CA VAL A 253 9.07 -13.18 1.63
C VAL A 253 8.29 -14.07 0.67
N PHE A 254 7.38 -14.91 1.17
CA PHE A 254 6.63 -15.83 0.32
C PHE A 254 5.26 -16.18 0.89
N SER A 255 4.37 -16.68 0.02
CA SER A 255 3.08 -17.21 0.43
C SER A 255 2.88 -18.62 -0.17
N GLN A 256 2.50 -19.60 0.64
CA GLN A 256 2.21 -20.96 0.17
C GLN A 256 0.82 -21.04 -0.47
N THR A 257 -0.15 -20.34 0.09
CA THR A 257 -1.56 -20.41 -0.32
C THR A 257 -2.04 -19.19 -1.08
N GLY A 258 -1.14 -18.22 -1.29
CA GLY A 258 -1.46 -16.89 -1.81
C GLY A 258 -1.90 -15.95 -0.69
N CYS A 259 -1.68 -14.64 -0.91
CA CYS A 259 -2.10 -13.63 0.06
C CYS A 259 -2.49 -12.31 -0.61
N THR A 260 -3.14 -11.46 0.17
CA THR A 260 -3.37 -10.04 -0.16
C THR A 260 -3.08 -9.20 1.07
N CYS A 261 -2.28 -8.15 0.91
CA CYS A 261 -1.97 -7.22 1.99
C CYS A 261 -2.10 -5.77 1.53
N VAL A 262 -2.27 -4.87 2.50
CA VAL A 262 -1.97 -3.44 2.32
C VAL A 262 -0.50 -3.26 2.63
N LEU A 263 0.22 -2.64 1.73
CA LEU A 263 1.63 -2.29 1.88
C LEU A 263 1.80 -0.78 1.75
N ILE A 264 2.53 -0.19 2.69
CA ILE A 264 2.92 1.21 2.67
C ILE A 264 4.43 1.22 2.82
N THR A 265 5.15 1.59 1.77
CA THR A 265 6.61 1.47 1.72
C THR A 265 7.25 2.56 0.87
N SER A 266 8.56 2.51 0.71
CA SER A 266 9.31 3.42 -0.16
C SER A 266 9.43 2.86 -1.59
N PRO A 267 9.18 3.66 -2.64
CA PRO A 267 9.48 3.24 -4.01
C PRO A 267 10.98 3.02 -4.25
N ASN A 268 11.83 3.51 -3.35
CA ASN A 268 13.29 3.38 -3.42
C ASN A 268 13.82 2.10 -2.75
N ASP A 269 12.96 1.20 -2.29
CA ASP A 269 13.36 -0.10 -1.77
C ASP A 269 14.14 -0.89 -2.83
N ARG A 270 15.26 -1.48 -2.42
CA ARG A 270 16.18 -2.13 -3.35
C ARG A 270 15.90 -3.61 -3.43
N LEU A 271 15.47 -4.06 -4.60
CA LEU A 271 15.30 -5.48 -4.93
C LEU A 271 16.67 -6.11 -5.21
N ARG A 272 16.89 -7.35 -4.75
CA ARG A 272 18.14 -8.11 -4.91
C ARG A 272 17.96 -9.30 -5.82
#